data_03f27a9c628773242cde30ba60d815b9
#
_entry.id   03f27a9c628773242cde30ba60d815b9
#
_cell.length_a   1.000
_cell.length_b   1.000
_cell.length_c   1.000
_cell.angle_alpha   90.00
_cell.angle_beta   90.00
_cell.angle_gamma   90.00
#
_symmetry.space_group_name_H-M   'P 1'
#
loop_
_entity.id
_entity.type
_entity.pdbx_description
1 polymer ?
#
loop_
_entity_poly.entity_id
_entity_poly.type
_entity_poly.pdbx_seq_one_letter_code
_entity_poly.pdbx_strand_id
1 'polypeptide(L)'
;MKGNSKAYFIFDVKVNNIEALTLYQEKVAESYTRYGGILKILGGRMETIEGYPPQGVIVMLEFDCVENARNWYNSFEYQEIIPYRHAAAETNAWLVENIPE
;
A
#
# COMPACT_ATOMS: atom_id res chain seq x y z
N MET A 1 7.06 1.49 28.95
CA MET A 1 6.36 0.78 27.93
C MET A 1 7.21 0.63 26.68
N LYS A 2 7.15 -0.50 26.12
CA LYS A 2 7.89 -0.75 24.92
C LYS A 2 7.33 0.07 23.76
N GLY A 3 8.19 0.68 22.99
CA GLY A 3 7.75 1.42 21.82
C GLY A 3 7.14 0.52 20.77
N ASN A 4 6.24 1.06 20.02
CA ASN A 4 5.65 0.34 18.91
C ASN A 4 6.56 0.43 17.69
N SER A 5 6.60 -0.66 16.95
CA SER A 5 7.28 -0.66 15.67
C SER A 5 6.31 -0.23 14.61
N LYS A 6 6.70 0.75 13.80
CA LYS A 6 5.88 1.13 12.68
C LYS A 6 5.89 0.03 11.63
N ALA A 7 4.85 -0.01 10.85
CA ALA A 7 4.72 -0.99 9.79
C ALA A 7 4.42 -0.31 8.48
N TYR A 8 4.88 -0.90 7.39
CA TYR A 8 4.75 -0.31 6.07
C TYR A 8 4.19 -1.32 5.09
N PHE A 9 3.16 -0.92 4.36
CA PHE A 9 2.75 -1.67 3.19
C PHE A 9 3.45 -1.06 1.99
N ILE A 10 4.17 -1.89 1.27
CA ILE A 10 4.89 -1.46 0.08
C ILE A 10 4.29 -2.20 -1.11
N PHE A 11 3.86 -1.44 -2.10
CA PHE A 11 3.23 -2.00 -3.29
C PHE A 11 4.07 -1.67 -4.51
N ASP A 12 4.22 -2.68 -5.37
CA ASP A 12 4.78 -2.48 -6.71
C ASP A 12 3.60 -2.69 -7.67
N VAL A 13 3.13 -1.60 -8.29
CA VAL A 13 1.88 -1.60 -9.03
C VAL A 13 2.14 -1.35 -10.51
N LYS A 14 1.92 -2.37 -11.31
CA LYS A 14 2.02 -2.24 -12.76
C LYS A 14 0.62 -2.06 -13.32
N VAL A 15 0.29 -0.83 -13.69
CA VAL A 15 -1.06 -0.50 -14.12
C VAL A 15 -1.26 -0.91 -15.56
N ASN A 16 -2.30 -1.71 -15.82
CA ASN A 16 -2.67 -2.14 -17.15
C ASN A 16 -3.86 -1.37 -17.69
N ASN A 17 -4.72 -0.87 -16.80
CA ASN A 17 -5.93 -0.16 -17.18
C ASN A 17 -6.17 0.95 -16.19
N ILE A 18 -5.75 2.17 -16.56
CA ILE A 18 -5.83 3.30 -15.64
C ILE A 18 -7.27 3.68 -15.31
N GLU A 19 -8.17 3.50 -16.26
CA GLU A 19 -9.58 3.85 -16.02
C GLU A 19 -10.22 2.92 -15.01
N ALA A 20 -9.89 1.63 -15.08
CA ALA A 20 -10.42 0.68 -14.10
C ALA A 20 -9.86 0.95 -12.72
N LEU A 21 -8.63 1.47 -12.64
CA LEU A 21 -8.00 1.75 -11.37
C LEU A 21 -8.62 2.95 -10.67
N THR A 22 -9.30 3.82 -11.41
CA THR A 22 -9.86 5.04 -10.87
C THR A 22 -10.81 4.78 -9.70
N LEU A 23 -11.65 3.75 -9.83
CA LEU A 23 -12.59 3.42 -8.76
C LEU A 23 -11.87 3.05 -7.46
N TYR A 24 -10.76 2.33 -7.59
CA TYR A 24 -9.94 1.99 -6.44
C TYR A 24 -9.32 3.24 -5.84
N GLN A 25 -8.77 4.11 -6.69
CA GLN A 25 -8.08 5.31 -6.23
C GLN A 25 -9.01 6.27 -5.50
N GLU A 26 -10.28 6.32 -5.91
CA GLU A 26 -11.23 7.23 -5.30
C GLU A 26 -11.58 6.83 -3.87
N LYS A 27 -11.43 5.55 -3.52
CA LYS A 27 -11.91 5.05 -2.24
C LYS A 27 -10.82 4.58 -1.31
N VAL A 28 -9.61 4.36 -1.81
CA VAL A 28 -8.58 3.72 -1.00
C VAL A 28 -8.11 4.61 0.14
N ALA A 29 -8.02 5.93 -0.09
CA ALA A 29 -7.51 6.83 0.96
C ALA A 29 -8.40 6.84 2.18
N GLU A 30 -9.71 6.86 1.99
CA GLU A 30 -10.62 6.82 3.11
C GLU A 30 -10.46 5.54 3.91
N SER A 31 -10.22 4.43 3.22
CA SER A 31 -10.10 3.15 3.89
C SER A 31 -8.88 3.08 4.80
N TYR A 32 -7.69 3.48 4.30
CA TYR A 32 -6.50 3.35 5.15
C TYR A 32 -6.43 4.43 6.23
N THR A 33 -7.02 5.59 5.96
CA THR A 33 -7.03 6.67 6.96
C THR A 33 -7.77 6.24 8.22
N ARG A 34 -8.82 5.46 8.07
CA ARG A 34 -9.58 4.96 9.23
C ARG A 34 -8.74 4.10 10.15
N TYR A 35 -7.69 3.49 9.64
CA TYR A 35 -6.82 2.61 10.42
C TYR A 35 -5.49 3.27 10.75
N GLY A 36 -5.44 4.60 10.60
CA GLY A 36 -4.24 5.35 10.94
C GLY A 36 -3.16 5.30 9.88
N GLY A 37 -3.51 4.86 8.67
CA GLY A 37 -2.54 4.81 7.59
C GLY A 37 -2.22 6.17 7.03
N ILE A 38 -0.96 6.35 6.65
CA ILE A 38 -0.47 7.58 6.06
C ILE A 38 0.22 7.24 4.75
N LEU A 39 -0.19 7.91 3.68
CA LEU A 39 0.45 7.71 2.39
C LEU A 39 1.81 8.41 2.40
N LYS A 40 2.87 7.65 2.22
CA LYS A 40 4.24 8.17 2.24
C LYS A 40 4.82 8.30 0.85
N ILE A 41 4.54 7.35 -0.04
CA ILE A 41 5.05 7.36 -1.40
C ILE A 41 3.93 6.97 -2.33
N LEU A 42 3.74 7.77 -3.38
CA LEU A 42 2.77 7.46 -4.41
C LEU A 42 3.42 7.69 -5.77
N GLY A 43 4.08 6.66 -6.28
CA GLY A 43 4.78 6.76 -7.54
C GLY A 43 5.95 7.71 -7.48
N GLY A 44 6.01 8.65 -8.43
CA GLY A 44 7.10 9.61 -8.45
C GLY A 44 8.31 9.07 -9.17
N ARG A 45 9.40 9.84 -9.08
CA ARG A 45 10.63 9.44 -9.73
C ARG A 45 11.32 8.37 -8.93
N MET A 46 11.81 7.37 -9.65
CA MET A 46 12.53 6.28 -9.02
C MET A 46 13.79 5.99 -9.83
N GLU A 47 14.85 5.74 -9.11
CA GLU A 47 16.13 5.40 -9.73
C GLU A 47 16.59 4.09 -9.11
N THR A 48 16.85 3.08 -9.96
CA THR A 48 17.37 1.81 -9.47
C THR A 48 18.86 1.94 -9.29
N ILE A 49 19.31 1.77 -8.05
CA ILE A 49 20.74 1.88 -7.74
C ILE A 49 21.43 0.53 -7.88
N GLU A 50 20.75 -0.53 -7.45
CA GLU A 50 21.27 -1.89 -7.57
C GLU A 50 20.12 -2.85 -7.83
N GLY A 51 20.42 -3.89 -8.59
CA GLY A 51 19.48 -4.98 -8.79
C GLY A 51 18.45 -4.68 -9.84
N TYR A 52 17.35 -5.40 -9.76
CA TYR A 52 16.28 -5.28 -10.72
C TYR A 52 15.30 -4.21 -10.30
N PRO A 53 14.80 -3.43 -11.26
CA PRO A 53 13.76 -2.45 -10.92
C PRO A 53 12.43 -3.14 -10.60
N PRO A 54 11.53 -2.48 -9.89
CA PRO A 54 10.18 -2.99 -9.78
C PRO A 54 9.48 -2.92 -11.14
N GLN A 55 8.37 -3.64 -11.26
CA GLN A 55 7.65 -3.70 -12.52
C GLN A 55 6.85 -2.43 -12.80
N GLY A 56 6.41 -1.75 -11.76
CA GLY A 56 5.57 -0.59 -11.90
C GLY A 56 5.97 0.51 -10.94
N VAL A 57 4.97 1.21 -10.42
CA VAL A 57 5.21 2.31 -9.50
C VAL A 57 5.17 1.82 -8.07
N ILE A 58 5.93 2.50 -7.21
CA ILE A 58 5.98 2.15 -5.80
C ILE A 58 4.99 3.01 -5.04
N VAL A 59 4.20 2.35 -4.19
CA VAL A 59 3.29 3.01 -3.26
C VAL A 59 3.64 2.52 -1.87
N MET A 60 3.72 3.43 -0.91
CA MET A 60 4.04 3.05 0.45
C MET A 60 3.09 3.72 1.43
N LEU A 61 2.50 2.90 2.29
CA LEU A 61 1.64 3.35 3.38
C LEU A 61 2.33 3.04 4.69
N GLU A 62 2.23 3.97 5.63
CA GLU A 62 2.79 3.79 6.96
C GLU A 62 1.67 3.63 7.97
N PHE A 63 1.81 2.68 8.89
CA PHE A 63 0.88 2.47 10.00
C PHE A 63 1.66 2.47 11.31
N ASP A 64 0.98 2.83 12.40
CA ASP A 64 1.64 2.89 13.70
C ASP A 64 2.11 1.53 14.18
N CYS A 65 1.45 0.46 13.75
CA CYS A 65 1.84 -0.89 14.11
C CYS A 65 1.35 -1.86 13.05
N VAL A 66 1.92 -3.07 13.10
CA VAL A 66 1.59 -4.09 12.11
C VAL A 66 0.15 -4.54 12.22
N GLU A 67 -0.41 -4.50 13.43
CA GLU A 67 -1.80 -4.90 13.62
C GLU A 67 -2.75 -3.96 12.90
N ASN A 68 -2.50 -2.65 12.99
CA ASN A 68 -3.33 -1.69 12.28
C ASN A 68 -3.25 -1.89 10.77
N ALA A 69 -2.05 -2.18 10.29
CA ALA A 69 -1.86 -2.43 8.86
C ALA A 69 -2.64 -3.66 8.40
N ARG A 70 -2.57 -4.74 9.18
CA ARG A 70 -3.32 -5.95 8.84
C ARG A 70 -4.82 -5.73 8.96
N ASN A 71 -5.25 -4.99 9.97
CA ASN A 71 -6.67 -4.70 10.14
C ASN A 71 -7.20 -3.93 8.96
N TRP A 72 -6.41 -2.97 8.47
CA TRP A 72 -6.81 -2.25 7.27
C TRP A 72 -6.93 -3.18 6.06
N TYR A 73 -5.91 -3.99 5.82
CA TYR A 73 -5.89 -4.84 4.64
C TYR A 73 -7.08 -5.80 4.65
N ASN A 74 -7.42 -6.32 5.83
CA ASN A 74 -8.49 -7.30 5.97
C ASN A 74 -9.84 -6.69 6.25
N SER A 75 -9.93 -5.35 6.28
CA SER A 75 -11.19 -4.68 6.56
C SER A 75 -12.17 -4.90 5.42
N PHE A 76 -13.44 -4.86 5.76
CA PHE A 76 -14.49 -4.97 4.76
C PHE A 76 -14.36 -3.86 3.72
N GLU A 77 -14.10 -2.64 4.18
CA GLU A 77 -13.99 -1.48 3.29
C GLU A 77 -12.90 -1.67 2.25
N TYR A 78 -11.74 -2.18 2.67
CA TYR A 78 -10.65 -2.34 1.72
C TYR A 78 -10.86 -3.57 0.83
N GLN A 79 -11.33 -4.67 1.40
CA GLN A 79 -11.57 -5.87 0.61
C GLN A 79 -12.62 -5.65 -0.47
N GLU A 80 -13.53 -4.72 -0.23
CA GLU A 80 -14.57 -4.40 -1.19
C GLU A 80 -14.01 -3.75 -2.44
N ILE A 81 -12.92 -3.00 -2.32
CA ILE A 81 -12.35 -2.27 -3.46
C ILE A 81 -11.15 -2.97 -4.09
N ILE A 82 -10.59 -3.98 -3.43
CA ILE A 82 -9.43 -4.70 -3.99
C ILE A 82 -9.70 -5.26 -5.40
N PRO A 83 -10.89 -5.80 -5.70
CA PRO A 83 -11.11 -6.34 -7.06
C PRO A 83 -10.89 -5.31 -8.15
N TYR A 84 -11.16 -4.04 -7.88
CA TYR A 84 -10.90 -3.00 -8.90
C TYR A 84 -9.42 -2.89 -9.20
N ARG A 85 -8.57 -2.98 -8.16
CA ARG A 85 -7.13 -2.95 -8.38
C ARG A 85 -6.65 -4.21 -9.10
N HIS A 86 -7.16 -5.37 -8.70
CA HIS A 86 -6.76 -6.63 -9.34
C HIS A 86 -7.12 -6.66 -10.81
N ALA A 87 -8.24 -6.07 -11.18
CA ALA A 87 -8.65 -6.01 -12.57
C ALA A 87 -7.82 -5.01 -13.37
N ALA A 88 -7.24 -4.01 -12.72
CA ALA A 88 -6.59 -2.90 -13.38
C ALA A 88 -5.07 -2.99 -13.37
N ALA A 89 -4.48 -3.82 -12.52
CA ALA A 89 -3.03 -3.78 -12.31
C ALA A 89 -2.53 -5.12 -11.81
N GLU A 90 -1.26 -5.39 -12.14
CA GLU A 90 -0.51 -6.47 -11.52
C GLU A 90 0.24 -5.87 -10.36
N THR A 91 0.07 -6.44 -9.17
CA THR A 91 0.63 -5.84 -7.96
C THR A 91 1.36 -6.88 -7.13
N ASN A 92 2.53 -6.50 -6.67
CA ASN A 92 3.19 -7.21 -5.58
C ASN A 92 3.09 -6.33 -4.35
N ALA A 93 2.85 -6.95 -3.20
CA ALA A 93 2.66 -6.20 -1.97
C ALA A 93 3.42 -6.88 -0.84
N TRP A 94 4.08 -6.07 -0.04
CA TRP A 94 4.84 -6.55 1.11
C TRP A 94 4.45 -5.75 2.33
N LEU A 95 4.32 -6.44 3.46
CA LEU A 95 4.12 -5.79 4.75
C LEU A 95 5.40 -5.94 5.52
N VAL A 96 6.02 -4.81 5.87
CA VAL A 96 7.31 -4.79 6.54
C VAL A 96 7.14 -4.11 7.89
N GLU A 97 7.53 -4.78 8.94
CA GLU A 97 7.50 -4.20 10.28
C GLU A 97 8.90 -3.72 10.62
N ASN A 98 8.98 -2.44 11.03
CA ASN A 98 10.26 -1.89 11.43
C ASN A 98 10.73 -2.53 12.72
N ILE A 99 12.03 -2.46 12.96
CA ILE A 99 12.55 -2.93 14.24
C ILE A 99 12.08 -1.99 15.35
N PRO A 100 11.90 -2.50 16.57
CA PRO A 100 11.47 -1.64 17.68
C PRO A 100 12.52 -0.58 18.00
N GLU A 101 12.04 0.57 18.43
CA GLU A 101 12.93 1.68 18.80
C GLU A 101 13.23 1.71 20.28
#